data_ec327ff26e8415a279c9e56c9a90102c
#
_entry.id   ec327ff26e8415a279c9e56c9a90102c
#
_cell.length_a   1.000
_cell.length_b   1.000
_cell.length_c   1.000
_cell.angle_alpha   90.00
_cell.angle_beta   90.00
_cell.angle_gamma   90.00
#
_symmetry.space_group_name_H-M   'P 1'
#
loop_
_entity.id
_entity.type
_entity.pdbx_description
1 polymer ?
#
loop_
_entity_poly.entity_id
_entity_poly.type
_entity_poly.pdbx_seq_one_letter_code
_entity_poly.pdbx_strand_id
1 'polypeptide(L)'
;MPSIEVRPFRRRDREQLTDLVNAHAAAVVPGLGVSVAAVLNQLEREPGEFIVDPWVIERVTLVAEQRDRVAAAHLLQYAADERVSQGYRGAGEIHWLLFWPEAPAGHNPYWTDGTEAAEHLIAACLRQLEDWGVTSQKAGGELPVPGVYGVPEQWPHIRALYERAGFVHDGHTEVVYLARVQDLPHPAEPPIPGLAVRRSVGINGTRLSAVLGGEMLGYIEVEILEEGERLPRHGGWADVSNLYVTERHRRRGVATWLLGQAADWLRLAQVERLLNYTYLEGRDATGQDYAGGRAFIEASPFAELTRTKRGWTRNTQDS
;
A
#
# COMPACT_ATOMS: atom_id res chain seq x y z
N MET A 1 1.63 -35.58 14.62
CA MET A 1 1.96 -34.37 13.87
C MET A 1 2.27 -33.27 14.87
N PRO A 2 3.26 -32.40 14.67
CA PRO A 2 3.42 -31.25 15.56
C PRO A 2 2.13 -30.43 15.51
N SER A 3 1.59 -30.10 16.68
CA SER A 3 0.39 -29.27 16.78
C SER A 3 0.74 -27.84 16.35
N ILE A 4 -0.07 -27.25 15.48
CA ILE A 4 0.04 -25.83 15.14
C ILE A 4 -0.56 -25.03 16.29
N GLU A 5 0.22 -24.14 16.88
CA GLU A 5 -0.23 -23.23 17.93
C GLU A 5 -0.45 -21.84 17.32
N VAL A 6 -1.66 -21.29 17.47
CA VAL A 6 -1.93 -19.90 17.14
C VAL A 6 -1.97 -19.08 18.44
N ARG A 7 -1.16 -18.03 18.49
CA ARG A 7 -0.96 -17.20 19.69
C ARG A 7 -0.70 -15.73 19.31
N PRO A 8 -0.82 -14.81 20.25
CA PRO A 8 -0.34 -13.44 20.02
C PRO A 8 1.16 -13.39 19.71
N PHE A 9 1.54 -12.40 18.91
CA PHE A 9 2.94 -12.10 18.60
C PHE A 9 3.75 -11.86 19.88
N ARG A 10 5.00 -12.29 19.86
CA ARG A 10 5.98 -12.03 20.93
C ARG A 10 7.24 -11.42 20.32
N ARG A 11 7.94 -10.56 21.05
CA ARG A 11 9.19 -9.92 20.55
C ARG A 11 10.27 -10.88 20.07
N ARG A 12 10.25 -12.13 20.54
CA ARG A 12 11.17 -13.19 20.03
C ARG A 12 10.89 -13.57 18.57
N ASP A 13 9.68 -13.34 18.08
CA ASP A 13 9.25 -13.70 16.72
C ASP A 13 9.70 -12.65 15.69
N ARG A 14 10.19 -11.49 16.15
CA ARG A 14 10.46 -10.29 15.34
C ARG A 14 11.36 -10.52 14.14
N GLU A 15 12.40 -11.34 14.28
CA GLU A 15 13.37 -11.60 13.22
C GLU A 15 12.72 -12.44 12.11
N GLN A 16 12.07 -13.54 12.47
CA GLN A 16 11.36 -14.38 11.50
C GLN A 16 10.21 -13.63 10.82
N LEU A 17 9.49 -12.80 11.57
CA LEU A 17 8.43 -11.97 11.00
C LEU A 17 8.99 -10.94 10.03
N THR A 18 10.10 -10.31 10.36
CA THR A 18 10.76 -9.36 9.46
C THR A 18 11.26 -10.04 8.18
N ASP A 19 11.82 -11.25 8.29
CA ASP A 19 12.22 -12.04 7.13
C ASP A 19 11.02 -12.38 6.24
N LEU A 20 9.88 -12.74 6.85
CA LEU A 20 8.64 -13.03 6.15
C LEU A 20 8.08 -11.79 5.42
N VAL A 21 8.04 -10.63 6.10
CA VAL A 21 7.67 -9.34 5.49
C VAL A 21 8.59 -9.00 4.33
N ASN A 22 9.90 -9.12 4.53
CA ASN A 22 10.89 -8.80 3.50
C ASN A 22 10.80 -9.74 2.29
N ALA A 23 10.53 -11.04 2.50
CA ALA A 23 10.34 -11.98 1.40
C ALA A 23 9.13 -11.60 0.52
N HIS A 24 8.01 -11.19 1.14
CA HIS A 24 6.82 -10.75 0.43
C HIS A 24 7.01 -9.39 -0.25
N ALA A 25 7.66 -8.45 0.44
CA ALA A 25 8.00 -7.14 -0.13
C ALA A 25 8.93 -7.27 -1.34
N ALA A 26 9.98 -8.08 -1.24
CA ALA A 26 10.95 -8.29 -2.32
C ALA A 26 10.36 -8.99 -3.56
N ALA A 27 9.29 -9.77 -3.38
CA ALA A 27 8.55 -10.37 -4.50
C ALA A 27 7.82 -9.31 -5.34
N VAL A 28 7.45 -8.18 -4.75
CA VAL A 28 6.78 -7.06 -5.42
C VAL A 28 7.79 -6.01 -5.87
N VAL A 29 8.69 -5.61 -4.98
CA VAL A 29 9.70 -4.57 -5.23
C VAL A 29 11.08 -5.18 -5.06
N PRO A 30 11.72 -5.66 -6.14
CA PRO A 30 13.03 -6.31 -6.05
C PRO A 30 14.07 -5.45 -5.34
N GLY A 31 14.75 -6.04 -4.35
CA GLY A 31 15.77 -5.37 -3.55
C GLY A 31 15.25 -4.48 -2.44
N LEU A 32 13.93 -4.38 -2.26
CA LEU A 32 13.34 -3.71 -1.10
C LEU A 32 13.40 -4.61 0.13
N GLY A 33 13.61 -3.98 1.28
CA GLY A 33 13.50 -4.61 2.58
C GLY A 33 13.39 -3.56 3.67
N VAL A 34 12.73 -3.92 4.75
CA VAL A 34 12.56 -3.08 5.94
C VAL A 34 13.33 -3.63 7.12
N SER A 35 13.63 -2.77 8.07
CA SER A 35 14.28 -3.15 9.32
C SER A 35 13.29 -3.79 10.30
N VAL A 36 13.83 -4.55 11.25
CA VAL A 36 13.04 -5.04 12.40
C VAL A 36 12.31 -3.90 13.10
N ALA A 37 12.98 -2.74 13.25
CA ALA A 37 12.37 -1.59 13.91
C ALA A 37 11.14 -1.04 13.14
N ALA A 38 11.18 -0.99 11.81
CA ALA A 38 10.05 -0.55 11.00
C ALA A 38 8.85 -1.51 11.15
N VAL A 39 9.09 -2.82 11.14
CA VAL A 39 8.04 -3.83 11.37
C VAL A 39 7.44 -3.67 12.77
N LEU A 40 8.28 -3.62 13.80
CA LEU A 40 7.80 -3.48 15.18
C LEU A 40 7.02 -2.16 15.40
N ASN A 41 7.44 -1.07 14.78
CA ASN A 41 6.73 0.20 14.86
C ASN A 41 5.29 0.09 14.36
N GLN A 42 5.04 -0.66 13.29
CA GLN A 42 3.67 -0.93 12.84
C GLN A 42 2.87 -1.79 13.84
N LEU A 43 3.48 -2.83 14.41
CA LEU A 43 2.79 -3.80 15.26
C LEU A 43 2.51 -3.30 16.67
N GLU A 44 3.43 -2.51 17.23
CA GLU A 44 3.42 -2.06 18.63
C GLU A 44 2.88 -0.64 18.80
N ARG A 45 2.34 -0.05 17.73
CA ARG A 45 1.73 1.27 17.76
C ARG A 45 0.51 1.29 18.68
N GLU A 46 0.41 2.31 19.54
CA GLU A 46 -0.71 2.43 20.48
C GLU A 46 -2.03 2.68 19.73
N PRO A 47 -3.14 2.03 20.13
CA PRO A 47 -4.45 2.31 19.55
C PRO A 47 -4.83 3.79 19.69
N GLY A 48 -5.40 4.36 18.62
CA GLY A 48 -5.84 5.76 18.63
C GLY A 48 -4.70 6.78 18.66
N GLU A 49 -3.49 6.41 18.32
CA GLU A 49 -2.37 7.33 18.20
C GLU A 49 -2.71 8.45 17.23
N PHE A 50 -2.90 9.65 17.75
CA PHE A 50 -3.54 10.77 17.06
C PHE A 50 -2.86 11.16 15.73
N ILE A 51 -1.53 11.06 15.68
CA ILE A 51 -0.77 11.49 14.50
C ILE A 51 -0.83 10.46 13.38
N VAL A 52 -0.96 9.17 13.70
CA VAL A 52 -0.80 8.09 12.73
C VAL A 52 -2.12 7.39 12.42
N ASP A 53 -2.78 6.83 13.46
CA ASP A 53 -3.99 6.00 13.26
C ASP A 53 -5.12 6.40 14.23
N PRO A 54 -5.64 7.64 14.20
CA PRO A 54 -6.64 8.10 15.16
C PRO A 54 -7.96 7.33 15.08
N TRP A 55 -8.15 6.57 14.01
CA TRP A 55 -9.34 5.77 13.73
C TRP A 55 -9.23 4.31 14.15
N VAL A 56 -8.04 3.82 14.54
CA VAL A 56 -7.83 2.45 15.03
C VAL A 56 -8.04 2.42 16.54
N ILE A 57 -8.97 1.60 17.02
CA ILE A 57 -9.31 1.48 18.46
C ILE A 57 -8.71 0.24 19.11
N GLU A 58 -8.39 -0.78 18.30
CA GLU A 58 -7.76 -2.01 18.77
C GLU A 58 -6.86 -2.56 17.65
N ARG A 59 -5.78 -3.24 18.05
CA ARG A 59 -4.94 -3.99 17.12
C ARG A 59 -4.38 -5.24 17.78
N VAL A 60 -4.18 -6.28 16.99
CA VAL A 60 -3.53 -7.51 17.43
C VAL A 60 -2.73 -8.14 16.30
N THR A 61 -1.58 -8.69 16.64
CA THR A 61 -0.83 -9.54 15.71
C THR A 61 -0.87 -10.97 16.20
N LEU A 62 -1.37 -11.86 15.37
CA LEU A 62 -1.42 -13.30 15.62
C LEU A 62 -0.31 -14.00 14.86
N VAL A 63 0.24 -15.04 15.46
CA VAL A 63 1.31 -15.87 14.89
C VAL A 63 0.88 -17.34 15.00
N ALA A 64 0.95 -18.05 13.88
CA ALA A 64 0.85 -19.51 13.83
C ALA A 64 2.26 -20.09 13.69
N GLU A 65 2.67 -20.91 14.66
CA GLU A 65 3.98 -21.53 14.68
C GLU A 65 3.88 -23.01 14.26
N GLN A 66 4.67 -23.39 13.24
CA GLN A 66 4.76 -24.76 12.75
C GLN A 66 6.22 -25.08 12.44
N ARG A 67 6.81 -26.09 13.12
CA ARG A 67 8.21 -26.53 12.87
C ARG A 67 9.23 -25.38 12.87
N ASP A 68 9.19 -24.55 13.89
CA ASP A 68 10.05 -23.38 14.05
C ASP A 68 9.91 -22.30 12.95
N ARG A 69 8.83 -22.35 12.17
CA ARG A 69 8.46 -21.34 11.18
C ARG A 69 7.18 -20.63 11.59
N VAL A 70 7.12 -19.35 11.30
CA VAL A 70 5.92 -18.54 11.60
C VAL A 70 5.17 -18.16 10.33
N ALA A 71 3.84 -18.23 10.43
CA ALA A 71 2.91 -17.41 9.65
C ALA A 71 2.35 -16.34 10.58
N ALA A 72 2.06 -15.16 10.07
CA ALA A 72 1.58 -14.05 10.90
C ALA A 72 0.49 -13.24 10.21
N ALA A 73 -0.40 -12.66 11.04
CA ALA A 73 -1.43 -11.73 10.58
C ALA A 73 -1.53 -10.54 11.54
N HIS A 74 -1.68 -9.35 10.99
CA HIS A 74 -1.94 -8.13 11.73
C HIS A 74 -3.38 -7.68 11.50
N LEU A 75 -4.11 -7.47 12.59
CA LEU A 75 -5.52 -7.12 12.56
C LEU A 75 -5.73 -5.74 13.18
N LEU A 76 -6.67 -5.00 12.61
CA LEU A 76 -7.09 -3.68 13.07
C LEU A 76 -8.60 -3.67 13.31
N GLN A 77 -9.04 -3.01 14.38
CA GLN A 77 -10.43 -2.66 14.60
C GLN A 77 -10.60 -1.15 14.45
N TYR A 78 -11.52 -0.73 13.59
CA TYR A 78 -11.80 0.68 13.33
C TYR A 78 -12.91 1.22 14.20
N ALA A 79 -12.80 2.48 14.59
CA ALA A 79 -13.85 3.19 15.31
C ALA A 79 -15.16 3.24 14.48
N ALA A 80 -16.29 3.33 15.18
CA ALA A 80 -17.61 3.40 14.54
C ALA A 80 -18.07 4.83 14.25
N ASP A 81 -17.26 5.85 14.57
CA ASP A 81 -17.61 7.25 14.46
C ASP A 81 -17.17 7.92 13.14
N GLU A 82 -17.42 9.22 13.04
CA GLU A 82 -17.18 10.01 11.81
C GLU A 82 -15.69 10.21 11.46
N ARG A 83 -14.78 9.91 12.37
CA ARG A 83 -13.34 9.94 12.08
C ARG A 83 -12.95 8.89 11.03
N VAL A 84 -13.78 7.87 10.87
CA VAL A 84 -13.58 6.76 9.94
C VAL A 84 -14.44 6.95 8.71
N SER A 85 -13.86 6.68 7.53
CA SER A 85 -14.61 6.68 6.28
C SER A 85 -15.79 5.69 6.36
N GLN A 86 -16.92 6.05 5.75
CA GLN A 86 -18.19 5.32 5.89
C GLN A 86 -18.06 3.80 5.68
N GLY A 87 -17.24 3.37 4.73
CA GLY A 87 -17.03 1.95 4.41
C GLY A 87 -16.19 1.17 5.44
N TYR A 88 -15.58 1.85 6.43
CA TYR A 88 -14.73 1.24 7.45
C TYR A 88 -15.25 1.43 8.88
N ARG A 89 -16.36 2.17 9.08
CA ARG A 89 -16.92 2.42 10.41
C ARG A 89 -17.31 1.14 11.13
N GLY A 90 -16.67 0.89 12.27
CA GLY A 90 -16.89 -0.32 13.07
C GLY A 90 -16.44 -1.61 12.38
N ALA A 91 -15.70 -1.52 11.29
CA ALA A 91 -15.14 -2.70 10.62
C ALA A 91 -13.94 -3.26 11.38
N GLY A 92 -13.67 -4.54 11.15
CA GLY A 92 -12.40 -5.16 11.48
C GLY A 92 -11.70 -5.61 10.21
N GLU A 93 -10.38 -5.48 10.19
CA GLU A 93 -9.58 -5.79 9.01
C GLU A 93 -8.43 -6.71 9.36
N ILE A 94 -8.25 -7.77 8.56
CA ILE A 94 -6.96 -8.45 8.45
C ILE A 94 -6.11 -7.53 7.56
N HIS A 95 -5.36 -6.61 8.19
CA HIS A 95 -4.57 -5.59 7.51
C HIS A 95 -3.53 -6.22 6.57
N TRP A 96 -2.91 -7.30 7.03
CA TRP A 96 -2.16 -8.25 6.22
C TRP A 96 -2.11 -9.62 6.90
N LEU A 97 -1.94 -10.67 6.08
CA LEU A 97 -1.65 -12.04 6.50
C LEU A 97 -0.56 -12.59 5.60
N LEU A 98 0.50 -13.10 6.21
CA LEU A 98 1.67 -13.61 5.52
C LEU A 98 2.01 -15.02 5.96
N PHE A 99 2.40 -15.85 5.02
CA PHE A 99 2.95 -17.17 5.27
C PHE A 99 3.89 -17.58 4.13
N TRP A 100 4.80 -18.50 4.41
CA TRP A 100 5.72 -18.98 3.39
C TRP A 100 4.94 -19.73 2.31
N PRO A 101 5.06 -19.32 1.04
CA PRO A 101 4.40 -20.01 -0.05
C PRO A 101 4.98 -21.40 -0.23
N GLU A 102 4.24 -22.28 -0.92
CA GLU A 102 4.76 -23.59 -1.33
C GLU A 102 6.04 -23.43 -2.14
N ALA A 103 7.06 -24.21 -1.83
CA ALA A 103 8.32 -24.17 -2.56
C ALA A 103 8.10 -24.62 -4.00
N PRO A 104 8.62 -23.88 -4.99
CA PRO A 104 8.63 -24.35 -6.37
C PRO A 104 9.27 -25.73 -6.49
N ALA A 105 8.73 -26.57 -7.36
CA ALA A 105 9.26 -27.91 -7.59
C ALA A 105 10.77 -27.88 -7.91
N GLY A 106 11.57 -28.60 -7.13
CA GLY A 106 13.03 -28.63 -7.24
C GLY A 106 13.79 -27.79 -6.23
N HIS A 107 13.11 -27.09 -5.32
CA HIS A 107 13.73 -26.34 -4.22
C HIS A 107 13.90 -27.20 -2.97
N ASN A 108 14.81 -26.74 -2.12
CA ASN A 108 15.31 -27.36 -0.88
C ASN A 108 14.23 -28.18 -0.12
N PRO A 109 14.47 -29.47 0.19
CA PRO A 109 13.56 -30.30 0.96
C PRO A 109 13.30 -29.82 2.41
N TYR A 110 14.03 -28.83 2.88
CA TYR A 110 13.82 -28.18 4.17
C TYR A 110 12.82 -27.00 4.12
N TRP A 111 12.29 -26.68 2.95
CA TRP A 111 11.26 -25.65 2.81
C TRP A 111 9.93 -26.19 3.34
N THR A 112 9.45 -25.63 4.41
CA THR A 112 8.15 -26.03 4.99
C THR A 112 7.05 -25.22 4.32
N ASP A 113 6.09 -25.89 3.69
CA ASP A 113 4.85 -25.29 3.24
C ASP A 113 4.10 -24.70 4.46
N GLY A 114 3.80 -23.41 4.40
CA GLY A 114 3.11 -22.66 5.44
C GLY A 114 1.58 -22.71 5.33
N THR A 115 1.02 -23.42 4.35
CA THR A 115 -0.42 -23.39 4.06
C THR A 115 -1.27 -23.86 5.23
N GLU A 116 -0.91 -24.97 5.89
CA GLU A 116 -1.64 -25.51 7.05
C GLU A 116 -1.62 -24.49 8.22
N ALA A 117 -0.46 -23.87 8.49
CA ALA A 117 -0.35 -22.82 9.51
C ALA A 117 -1.20 -21.60 9.15
N ALA A 118 -1.25 -21.22 7.89
CA ALA A 118 -2.06 -20.11 7.40
C ALA A 118 -3.56 -20.37 7.52
N GLU A 119 -4.02 -21.61 7.31
CA GLU A 119 -5.42 -22.00 7.50
C GLU A 119 -5.84 -21.93 8.98
N HIS A 120 -4.98 -22.36 9.89
CA HIS A 120 -5.24 -22.20 11.32
C HIS A 120 -5.21 -20.71 11.73
N LEU A 121 -4.29 -19.95 11.15
CA LEU A 121 -4.14 -18.53 11.42
C LEU A 121 -5.37 -17.72 10.96
N ILE A 122 -5.84 -17.92 9.72
CA ILE A 122 -7.00 -17.17 9.23
C ILE A 122 -8.27 -17.53 10.02
N ALA A 123 -8.43 -18.79 10.43
CA ALA A 123 -9.54 -19.18 11.29
C ALA A 123 -9.48 -18.47 12.66
N ALA A 124 -8.27 -18.26 13.21
CA ALA A 124 -8.08 -17.48 14.44
C ALA A 124 -8.35 -16.00 14.23
N CYS A 125 -7.95 -15.43 13.08
CA CYS A 125 -8.26 -14.04 12.71
C CYS A 125 -9.77 -13.80 12.62
N LEU A 126 -10.51 -14.71 12.01
CA LEU A 126 -11.97 -14.60 11.90
C LEU A 126 -12.65 -14.64 13.28
N ARG A 127 -12.21 -15.53 14.17
CA ARG A 127 -12.70 -15.54 15.57
C ARG A 127 -12.39 -14.24 16.30
N GLN A 128 -11.18 -13.69 16.13
CA GLN A 128 -10.82 -12.39 16.74
C GLN A 128 -11.72 -11.26 16.24
N LEU A 129 -12.05 -11.21 14.95
CA LEU A 129 -12.97 -10.25 14.39
C LEU A 129 -14.40 -10.44 14.93
N GLU A 130 -14.84 -11.69 15.13
CA GLU A 130 -16.12 -12.01 15.77
C GLU A 130 -16.14 -11.58 17.25
N ASP A 131 -15.07 -11.85 17.99
CA ASP A 131 -14.92 -11.43 19.41
C ASP A 131 -14.95 -9.90 19.56
N TRP A 132 -14.44 -9.15 18.60
CA TRP A 132 -14.54 -7.70 18.54
C TRP A 132 -15.94 -7.20 18.19
N GLY A 133 -16.86 -8.05 17.73
CA GLY A 133 -18.22 -7.68 17.36
C GLY A 133 -18.28 -6.68 16.20
N VAL A 134 -17.38 -6.80 15.23
CA VAL A 134 -17.27 -5.84 14.12
C VAL A 134 -18.47 -5.91 13.18
N THR A 135 -18.82 -4.76 12.57
CA THR A 135 -19.97 -4.63 11.66
C THR A 135 -19.70 -5.24 10.27
N SER A 136 -18.44 -5.31 9.88
CA SER A 136 -18.00 -5.93 8.63
C SER A 136 -16.56 -6.44 8.77
N GLN A 137 -16.26 -7.51 8.04
CA GLN A 137 -14.92 -8.09 8.01
C GLN A 137 -14.25 -7.76 6.69
N LYS A 138 -13.03 -7.21 6.78
CA LYS A 138 -12.21 -6.81 5.64
C LYS A 138 -10.89 -7.53 5.65
N ALA A 139 -10.23 -7.59 4.49
CA ALA A 139 -8.87 -8.09 4.36
C ALA A 139 -8.06 -7.25 3.36
N GLY A 140 -6.77 -7.15 3.61
CA GLY A 140 -5.81 -6.41 2.80
C GLY A 140 -4.46 -7.11 2.71
N GLY A 141 -3.43 -6.38 2.32
CA GLY A 141 -2.04 -6.83 2.21
C GLY A 141 -1.08 -5.66 2.37
N GLU A 142 -1.45 -4.67 3.18
CA GLU A 142 -0.70 -3.43 3.32
C GLU A 142 0.47 -3.59 4.27
N LEU A 143 1.66 -3.78 3.70
CA LEU A 143 2.90 -3.89 4.46
C LEU A 143 3.51 -2.52 4.77
N PRO A 144 4.37 -2.41 5.81
CA PRO A 144 5.10 -1.19 6.12
C PRO A 144 6.24 -0.94 5.11
N VAL A 145 5.95 -1.03 3.83
CA VAL A 145 6.91 -0.86 2.74
C VAL A 145 6.27 -0.07 1.60
N PRO A 146 7.01 0.87 0.98
CA PRO A 146 6.50 1.62 -0.15
C PRO A 146 6.14 0.71 -1.34
N GLY A 147 4.99 0.96 -1.96
CA GLY A 147 4.55 0.27 -3.17
C GLY A 147 3.85 -1.08 -2.93
N VAL A 148 3.67 -1.51 -1.67
CA VAL A 148 2.97 -2.76 -1.32
C VAL A 148 1.68 -2.42 -0.60
N TYR A 149 0.60 -2.29 -1.37
CA TYR A 149 -0.75 -1.98 -0.91
C TYR A 149 -1.74 -3.01 -1.45
N GLY A 150 -2.69 -3.44 -0.62
CA GLY A 150 -3.64 -4.50 -0.99
C GLY A 150 -2.95 -5.85 -1.17
N VAL A 151 -3.55 -6.75 -1.97
CA VAL A 151 -2.99 -8.07 -2.27
C VAL A 151 -2.38 -8.06 -3.66
N PRO A 152 -1.04 -7.97 -3.78
CA PRO A 152 -0.35 -7.95 -5.06
C PRO A 152 -0.52 -9.26 -5.84
N GLU A 153 -0.45 -9.20 -7.17
CA GLU A 153 -0.54 -10.37 -8.04
C GLU A 153 0.58 -11.41 -7.79
N GLN A 154 1.72 -10.96 -7.25
CA GLN A 154 2.84 -11.81 -6.83
C GLN A 154 2.52 -12.68 -5.59
N TRP A 155 1.38 -12.44 -4.92
CA TRP A 155 0.94 -13.21 -3.74
C TRP A 155 -0.30 -14.08 -4.01
N PRO A 156 -0.27 -14.99 -5.01
CA PRO A 156 -1.42 -15.82 -5.35
C PRO A 156 -1.84 -16.74 -4.20
N HIS A 157 -0.92 -17.13 -3.33
CA HIS A 157 -1.17 -17.94 -2.13
C HIS A 157 -2.03 -17.21 -1.09
N ILE A 158 -1.78 -15.92 -0.85
CA ILE A 158 -2.58 -15.06 0.04
C ILE A 158 -3.98 -14.88 -0.54
N ARG A 159 -4.06 -14.56 -1.83
CA ARG A 159 -5.33 -14.42 -2.53
C ARG A 159 -6.19 -15.68 -2.40
N ALA A 160 -5.61 -16.85 -2.70
CA ALA A 160 -6.32 -18.13 -2.61
C ALA A 160 -6.78 -18.44 -1.18
N LEU A 161 -6.00 -18.04 -0.15
CA LEU A 161 -6.39 -18.20 1.24
C LEU A 161 -7.61 -17.34 1.59
N TYR A 162 -7.63 -16.06 1.19
CA TYR A 162 -8.77 -15.17 1.41
C TYR A 162 -10.03 -15.66 0.71
N GLU A 163 -9.92 -16.10 -0.56
CA GLU A 163 -11.03 -16.66 -1.32
C GLU A 163 -11.62 -17.90 -0.61
N ARG A 164 -10.76 -18.83 -0.12
CA ARG A 164 -11.22 -20.00 0.66
C ARG A 164 -11.87 -19.64 2.00
N ALA A 165 -11.43 -18.55 2.62
CA ALA A 165 -12.00 -18.05 3.87
C ALA A 165 -13.31 -17.26 3.69
N GLY A 166 -13.81 -17.16 2.45
CA GLY A 166 -15.07 -16.51 2.12
C GLY A 166 -14.98 -14.99 1.92
N PHE A 167 -13.77 -14.44 1.78
CA PHE A 167 -13.62 -13.06 1.34
C PHE A 167 -13.86 -12.94 -0.16
N VAL A 168 -14.62 -11.91 -0.54
CA VAL A 168 -14.91 -11.57 -1.93
C VAL A 168 -14.27 -10.23 -2.24
N HIS A 169 -13.63 -10.15 -3.39
CA HIS A 169 -13.00 -8.94 -3.89
C HIS A 169 -14.02 -8.07 -4.63
N ASP A 170 -13.93 -6.75 -4.49
CA ASP A 170 -14.86 -5.78 -5.12
C ASP A 170 -14.73 -5.62 -6.65
N GLY A 171 -13.76 -6.32 -7.26
CA GLY A 171 -13.51 -6.29 -8.71
C GLY A 171 -12.50 -5.22 -9.15
N HIS A 172 -12.17 -4.24 -8.30
CA HIS A 172 -11.25 -3.17 -8.69
C HIS A 172 -9.79 -3.62 -8.58
N THR A 173 -9.02 -3.38 -9.64
CA THR A 173 -7.58 -3.63 -9.66
C THR A 173 -6.85 -2.31 -9.80
N GLU A 174 -5.95 -2.04 -8.87
CA GLU A 174 -5.06 -0.90 -8.92
C GLU A 174 -3.71 -1.31 -9.50
N VAL A 175 -3.15 -0.49 -10.37
CA VAL A 175 -1.80 -0.66 -10.90
C VAL A 175 -0.89 0.29 -10.17
N VAL A 176 0.19 -0.25 -9.62
CA VAL A 176 1.27 0.50 -8.99
C VAL A 176 2.40 0.65 -10.00
N TYR A 177 2.85 1.87 -10.21
CA TYR A 177 3.94 2.22 -11.10
C TYR A 177 5.11 2.78 -10.31
N LEU A 178 6.32 2.54 -10.80
CA LEU A 178 7.55 3.02 -10.21
C LEU A 178 8.41 3.71 -11.28
N ALA A 179 8.94 4.89 -10.96
CA ALA A 179 9.98 5.56 -11.73
C ALA A 179 11.20 5.86 -10.86
N ARG A 180 12.39 5.87 -11.46
CA ARG A 180 13.55 6.51 -10.84
C ARG A 180 13.45 8.01 -11.08
N VAL A 181 13.61 8.81 -10.04
CA VAL A 181 13.51 10.28 -10.16
C VAL A 181 14.54 10.87 -11.14
N GLN A 182 15.71 10.24 -11.24
CA GLN A 182 16.73 10.63 -12.22
C GLN A 182 16.29 10.46 -13.68
N ASP A 183 15.41 9.49 -13.98
CA ASP A 183 14.94 9.18 -15.33
C ASP A 183 13.72 10.04 -15.72
N LEU A 184 13.13 10.76 -14.76
CA LEU A 184 12.03 11.67 -15.02
C LEU A 184 12.49 12.90 -15.80
N PRO A 185 11.61 13.54 -16.59
CA PRO A 185 11.98 14.70 -17.38
C PRO A 185 12.46 15.85 -16.49
N HIS A 186 13.42 16.61 -17.00
CA HIS A 186 13.70 17.94 -16.43
C HIS A 186 12.60 18.91 -16.85
N PRO A 187 12.30 19.95 -16.06
CA PRO A 187 11.31 20.94 -16.44
C PRO A 187 11.76 21.62 -17.73
N ALA A 188 10.92 21.45 -18.75
CA ALA A 188 11.07 22.18 -20.00
C ALA A 188 10.52 23.61 -19.84
N GLU A 189 10.62 24.40 -20.89
CA GLU A 189 9.89 25.68 -20.96
C GLU A 189 8.39 25.44 -20.70
N PRO A 190 7.70 26.38 -20.03
CA PRO A 190 6.28 26.25 -19.78
C PRO A 190 5.51 26.00 -21.09
N PRO A 191 4.62 25.02 -21.16
CA PRO A 191 3.91 24.69 -22.39
C PRO A 191 2.88 25.72 -22.81
N ILE A 192 2.60 26.68 -21.93
CA ILE A 192 1.74 27.86 -22.16
C ILE A 192 2.53 29.08 -21.77
N PRO A 193 2.68 30.07 -22.65
CA PRO A 193 3.38 31.32 -22.35
C PRO A 193 2.84 32.02 -21.09
N GLY A 194 3.72 32.38 -20.16
CA GLY A 194 3.36 32.98 -18.89
C GLY A 194 2.90 32.03 -17.78
N LEU A 195 2.86 30.71 -18.05
CA LEU A 195 2.58 29.73 -17.02
C LEU A 195 3.73 29.69 -16.02
N ALA A 196 3.41 29.72 -14.73
CA ALA A 196 4.37 29.66 -13.64
C ALA A 196 4.03 28.53 -12.67
N VAL A 197 5.04 28.00 -11.96
CA VAL A 197 4.82 27.06 -10.86
C VAL A 197 4.75 27.78 -9.53
N ARG A 198 3.77 27.43 -8.70
CA ARG A 198 3.66 27.89 -7.31
C ARG A 198 3.69 26.68 -6.39
N ARG A 199 4.64 26.69 -5.44
CA ARG A 199 4.74 25.66 -4.40
C ARG A 199 3.94 26.06 -3.16
N SER A 200 3.25 25.11 -2.59
CA SER A 200 2.50 25.24 -1.32
C SER A 200 2.46 23.90 -0.58
N VAL A 201 2.02 23.92 0.65
CA VAL A 201 1.62 22.70 1.37
C VAL A 201 0.36 22.16 0.71
N GLY A 202 0.35 20.86 0.42
CA GLY A 202 -0.80 20.12 -0.09
C GLY A 202 -1.58 19.44 1.04
N ILE A 203 -2.54 18.60 0.67
CA ILE A 203 -3.24 17.73 1.63
C ILE A 203 -2.27 16.64 2.09
N ASN A 204 -1.55 16.05 1.12
CA ASN A 204 -0.57 14.99 1.37
C ASN A 204 0.79 15.45 0.81
N GLY A 205 1.58 16.21 1.59
CA GLY A 205 2.93 16.61 1.21
C GLY A 205 3.03 17.96 0.46
N THR A 206 3.89 18.03 -0.57
CA THR A 206 4.17 19.26 -1.31
C THR A 206 3.33 19.33 -2.57
N ARG A 207 2.59 20.45 -2.73
CA ARG A 207 1.81 20.75 -3.93
C ARG A 207 2.54 21.75 -4.83
N LEU A 208 2.68 21.40 -6.10
CA LEU A 208 3.18 22.24 -7.17
C LEU A 208 2.04 22.58 -8.13
N SER A 209 1.60 23.83 -8.14
CA SER A 209 0.46 24.29 -8.93
C SER A 209 0.94 25.06 -10.17
N ALA A 210 0.38 24.72 -11.33
CA ALA A 210 0.53 25.46 -12.59
C ALA A 210 -0.44 26.65 -12.58
N VAL A 211 0.07 27.87 -12.58
CA VAL A 211 -0.72 29.10 -12.46
C VAL A 211 -0.47 30.04 -13.65
N LEU A 212 -1.54 30.54 -14.28
CA LEU A 212 -1.52 31.48 -15.37
C LEU A 212 -2.43 32.67 -15.04
N GLY A 213 -1.86 33.89 -14.96
CA GLY A 213 -2.64 35.08 -14.67
C GLY A 213 -3.41 35.04 -13.33
N GLY A 214 -2.90 34.27 -12.35
CA GLY A 214 -3.54 34.05 -11.06
C GLY A 214 -4.52 32.86 -11.01
N GLU A 215 -4.86 32.29 -12.15
CA GLU A 215 -5.72 31.11 -12.25
C GLU A 215 -4.89 29.81 -12.18
N MET A 216 -5.36 28.82 -11.37
CA MET A 216 -4.75 27.50 -11.31
C MET A 216 -5.28 26.61 -12.44
N LEU A 217 -4.38 26.15 -13.32
CA LEU A 217 -4.71 25.25 -14.43
C LEU A 217 -4.59 23.77 -14.08
N GLY A 218 -3.81 23.45 -13.05
CA GLY A 218 -3.59 22.10 -12.58
C GLY A 218 -2.55 22.08 -11.46
N TYR A 219 -2.36 20.92 -10.85
CA TYR A 219 -1.34 20.69 -9.84
C TYR A 219 -0.87 19.24 -9.80
N ILE A 220 0.31 19.02 -9.27
CA ILE A 220 0.81 17.74 -8.81
C ILE A 220 1.10 17.84 -7.31
N GLU A 221 0.77 16.81 -6.58
CA GLU A 221 1.06 16.68 -5.16
C GLU A 221 1.98 15.47 -4.97
N VAL A 222 3.11 15.69 -4.29
CA VAL A 222 4.09 14.64 -3.99
C VAL A 222 4.31 14.56 -2.49
N GLU A 223 4.26 13.35 -1.97
CA GLU A 223 4.51 13.03 -0.57
C GLU A 223 5.84 12.29 -0.46
N ILE A 224 6.77 12.85 0.32
CA ILE A 224 8.04 12.18 0.63
C ILE A 224 7.79 11.26 1.81
N LEU A 225 8.02 9.97 1.60
CA LEU A 225 7.84 8.96 2.64
C LEU A 225 8.87 9.14 3.75
N GLU A 226 8.46 8.92 5.00
CA GLU A 226 9.27 9.18 6.18
C GLU A 226 10.54 8.32 6.22
N GLU A 227 11.66 8.91 6.62
CA GLU A 227 12.96 8.22 6.70
C GLU A 227 12.98 7.06 7.68
N GLY A 228 12.23 7.16 8.80
CA GLY A 228 12.19 6.13 9.84
C GLY A 228 11.66 4.78 9.38
N GLU A 229 10.93 4.72 8.27
CA GLU A 229 10.36 3.50 7.71
C GLU A 229 11.25 2.82 6.65
N ARG A 230 12.43 3.39 6.37
CA ARG A 230 13.30 2.97 5.28
C ARG A 230 14.67 2.52 5.75
N LEU A 231 15.26 1.59 5.01
CA LEU A 231 16.67 1.30 5.14
C LEU A 231 17.47 2.35 4.33
N PRO A 232 18.55 2.94 4.88
CA PRO A 232 19.34 3.97 4.18
C PRO A 232 19.80 3.55 2.77
N ARG A 233 20.08 2.26 2.57
CA ARG A 233 20.50 1.71 1.26
C ARG A 233 19.45 1.78 0.16
N HIS A 234 18.19 2.00 0.49
CA HIS A 234 17.10 2.07 -0.49
C HIS A 234 16.80 3.50 -0.96
N GLY A 235 17.53 4.50 -0.47
CA GLY A 235 17.35 5.90 -0.83
C GLY A 235 15.99 6.47 -0.41
N GLY A 236 15.68 7.63 -0.96
CA GLY A 236 14.41 8.32 -0.70
C GLY A 236 13.30 7.80 -1.59
N TRP A 237 12.12 7.69 -1.04
CA TRP A 237 10.89 7.33 -1.73
C TRP A 237 9.89 8.47 -1.64
N ALA A 238 9.07 8.64 -2.68
CA ALA A 238 7.93 9.53 -2.67
C ALA A 238 6.77 8.92 -3.46
N ASP A 239 5.57 9.42 -3.18
CA ASP A 239 4.34 9.08 -3.90
C ASP A 239 3.82 10.30 -4.66
N VAL A 240 3.22 10.07 -5.82
CA VAL A 240 2.30 11.03 -6.43
C VAL A 240 0.94 10.83 -5.77
N SER A 241 0.65 11.62 -4.76
CA SER A 241 -0.62 11.54 -4.05
C SER A 241 -1.78 12.16 -4.83
N ASN A 242 -1.50 13.09 -5.76
CA ASN A 242 -2.50 13.62 -6.66
C ASN A 242 -1.88 14.29 -7.91
N LEU A 243 -2.54 14.16 -9.07
CA LEU A 243 -2.22 14.88 -10.29
C LEU A 243 -3.53 15.32 -10.98
N TYR A 244 -3.74 16.60 -11.06
CA TYR A 244 -4.94 17.17 -11.64
C TYR A 244 -4.61 18.25 -12.67
N VAL A 245 -5.30 18.24 -13.81
CA VAL A 245 -5.28 19.32 -14.80
C VAL A 245 -6.73 19.61 -15.20
N THR A 246 -7.11 20.88 -15.15
CA THR A 246 -8.45 21.32 -15.55
C THR A 246 -8.74 20.89 -16.97
N GLU A 247 -9.98 20.46 -17.26
CA GLU A 247 -10.36 19.82 -18.50
C GLU A 247 -9.95 20.59 -19.75
N ARG A 248 -10.21 21.91 -19.76
CA ARG A 248 -9.85 22.82 -20.87
C ARG A 248 -8.35 22.96 -21.14
N HIS A 249 -7.48 22.50 -20.21
CA HIS A 249 -6.03 22.59 -20.33
C HIS A 249 -5.35 21.22 -20.45
N ARG A 250 -6.11 20.14 -20.50
CA ARG A 250 -5.61 18.80 -20.78
C ARG A 250 -5.02 18.69 -22.17
N ARG A 251 -4.12 17.72 -22.38
CA ARG A 251 -3.41 17.48 -23.66
C ARG A 251 -2.61 18.68 -24.19
N ARG A 252 -2.27 19.61 -23.31
CA ARG A 252 -1.45 20.80 -23.65
C ARG A 252 -0.08 20.78 -22.96
N GLY A 253 0.39 19.61 -22.52
CA GLY A 253 1.70 19.45 -21.88
C GLY A 253 1.77 19.84 -20.40
N VAL A 254 0.68 20.34 -19.79
CA VAL A 254 0.67 20.84 -18.40
C VAL A 254 1.04 19.75 -17.40
N ALA A 255 0.49 18.53 -17.54
CA ALA A 255 0.80 17.41 -16.64
C ALA A 255 2.28 16.99 -16.74
N THR A 256 2.82 16.86 -17.95
CA THR A 256 4.24 16.53 -18.17
C THR A 256 5.17 17.60 -17.60
N TRP A 257 4.82 18.88 -17.78
CA TRP A 257 5.57 19.97 -17.20
C TRP A 257 5.55 19.96 -15.68
N LEU A 258 4.37 19.74 -15.06
CA LEU A 258 4.24 19.57 -13.60
C LEU A 258 5.05 18.39 -13.08
N LEU A 259 5.06 17.24 -13.79
CA LEU A 259 5.90 16.10 -13.42
C LEU A 259 7.40 16.47 -13.45
N GLY A 260 7.85 17.25 -14.45
CA GLY A 260 9.21 17.75 -14.49
C GLY A 260 9.54 18.68 -13.31
N GLN A 261 8.62 19.58 -12.93
CA GLN A 261 8.78 20.44 -11.75
C GLN A 261 8.84 19.62 -10.45
N ALA A 262 8.01 18.59 -10.34
CA ALA A 262 8.03 17.65 -9.20
C ALA A 262 9.34 16.86 -9.15
N ALA A 263 9.82 16.38 -10.30
CA ALA A 263 11.09 15.66 -10.39
C ALA A 263 12.29 16.50 -9.92
N ASP A 264 12.35 17.79 -10.30
CA ASP A 264 13.41 18.67 -9.81
C ASP A 264 13.32 18.92 -8.30
N TRP A 265 12.10 19.09 -7.78
CA TRP A 265 11.89 19.21 -6.34
C TRP A 265 12.35 17.93 -5.60
N LEU A 266 11.99 16.75 -6.12
CA LEU A 266 12.37 15.46 -5.54
C LEU A 266 13.88 15.21 -5.62
N ARG A 267 14.57 15.65 -6.69
CA ARG A 267 16.04 15.59 -6.79
C ARG A 267 16.71 16.43 -5.70
N LEU A 268 16.21 17.63 -5.47
CA LEU A 268 16.71 18.51 -4.39
C LEU A 268 16.49 17.87 -3.00
N ALA A 269 15.41 17.13 -2.83
CA ALA A 269 15.09 16.39 -1.60
C ALA A 269 15.80 15.03 -1.52
N GLN A 270 16.70 14.70 -2.46
CA GLN A 270 17.43 13.43 -2.54
C GLN A 270 16.52 12.19 -2.60
N VAL A 271 15.33 12.35 -3.18
CA VAL A 271 14.43 11.23 -3.47
C VAL A 271 14.91 10.49 -4.72
N GLU A 272 15.00 9.17 -4.63
CA GLU A 272 15.48 8.32 -5.72
C GLU A 272 14.35 7.67 -6.51
N ARG A 273 13.21 7.41 -5.88
CA ARG A 273 12.11 6.62 -6.42
C ARG A 273 10.77 7.32 -6.22
N LEU A 274 9.95 7.33 -7.26
CA LEU A 274 8.62 7.91 -7.25
C LEU A 274 7.59 6.86 -7.63
N LEU A 275 6.61 6.64 -6.76
CA LEU A 275 5.46 5.79 -6.98
C LEU A 275 4.29 6.59 -7.58
N ASN A 276 3.48 5.91 -8.34
CA ASN A 276 2.21 6.43 -8.83
C ASN A 276 1.19 5.29 -8.93
N TYR A 277 -0.09 5.59 -8.81
CA TYR A 277 -1.16 4.59 -8.74
C TYR A 277 -2.31 4.99 -9.67
N THR A 278 -2.95 4.00 -10.26
CA THR A 278 -4.20 4.20 -10.99
C THR A 278 -5.02 2.93 -11.03
N TYR A 279 -6.33 3.05 -11.11
CA TYR A 279 -7.19 1.91 -11.36
C TYR A 279 -7.20 1.55 -12.86
N LEU A 280 -7.34 0.24 -13.14
CA LEU A 280 -7.47 -0.24 -14.52
C LEU A 280 -8.79 0.22 -15.15
N GLU A 281 -9.86 0.23 -14.36
CA GLU A 281 -11.22 0.51 -14.81
C GLU A 281 -11.94 1.42 -13.82
N GLY A 282 -12.99 2.07 -14.27
CA GLY A 282 -13.83 2.92 -13.45
C GLY A 282 -13.60 4.41 -13.61
N ARG A 283 -14.16 5.18 -12.67
CA ARG A 283 -14.09 6.64 -12.62
C ARG A 283 -13.75 7.10 -11.22
N ASP A 284 -13.08 8.23 -11.14
CA ASP A 284 -12.80 8.87 -9.86
C ASP A 284 -14.05 9.49 -9.23
N ALA A 285 -13.91 10.03 -8.01
CA ALA A 285 -15.00 10.68 -7.29
C ALA A 285 -15.61 11.89 -8.04
N THR A 286 -14.91 12.44 -9.04
CA THR A 286 -15.40 13.52 -9.91
C THR A 286 -16.09 13.02 -11.18
N GLY A 287 -16.16 11.68 -11.36
CA GLY A 287 -16.72 11.02 -12.54
C GLY A 287 -15.77 10.94 -13.74
N GLN A 288 -14.48 11.26 -13.54
CA GLN A 288 -13.46 11.18 -14.58
C GLN A 288 -12.96 9.74 -14.73
N ASP A 289 -12.86 9.27 -15.99
CA ASP A 289 -12.28 7.98 -16.34
C ASP A 289 -10.78 7.93 -16.02
N TYR A 290 -10.33 6.84 -15.38
CA TYR A 290 -8.91 6.59 -15.08
C TYR A 290 -8.04 6.37 -16.32
N ALA A 291 -8.64 6.06 -17.49
CA ALA A 291 -7.89 5.80 -18.73
C ALA A 291 -6.97 6.96 -19.14
N GLY A 292 -7.39 8.20 -18.92
CA GLY A 292 -6.57 9.38 -19.24
C GLY A 292 -5.34 9.51 -18.34
N GLY A 293 -5.49 9.22 -17.05
CA GLY A 293 -4.39 9.18 -16.08
C GLY A 293 -3.40 8.06 -16.40
N ARG A 294 -3.92 6.86 -16.69
CA ARG A 294 -3.12 5.70 -17.08
C ARG A 294 -2.31 5.97 -18.35
N ALA A 295 -2.94 6.47 -19.41
CA ALA A 295 -2.25 6.82 -20.66
C ALA A 295 -1.12 7.85 -20.44
N PHE A 296 -1.29 8.80 -19.51
CA PHE A 296 -0.25 9.73 -19.13
C PHE A 296 0.92 9.03 -18.42
N ILE A 297 0.64 8.13 -17.47
CA ILE A 297 1.65 7.39 -16.73
C ILE A 297 2.45 6.48 -17.68
N GLU A 298 1.77 5.73 -18.54
CA GLU A 298 2.36 4.82 -19.54
C GLU A 298 3.21 5.55 -20.60
N ALA A 299 2.87 6.81 -20.89
CA ALA A 299 3.68 7.68 -21.77
C ALA A 299 4.87 8.36 -21.06
N SER A 300 4.99 8.17 -19.74
CA SER A 300 6.05 8.73 -18.88
C SER A 300 7.07 7.63 -18.53
N PRO A 301 8.24 7.95 -17.93
CA PRO A 301 9.25 6.97 -17.53
C PRO A 301 8.86 6.06 -16.36
N PHE A 302 7.58 5.85 -16.13
CA PHE A 302 7.08 4.92 -15.13
C PHE A 302 6.99 3.50 -15.72
N ALA A 303 7.47 2.53 -14.96
CA ALA A 303 7.27 1.11 -15.24
C ALA A 303 6.20 0.53 -14.32
N GLU A 304 5.36 -0.35 -14.83
CA GLU A 304 4.42 -1.12 -14.01
C GLU A 304 5.22 -1.99 -13.03
N LEU A 305 4.93 -1.84 -11.74
CA LEU A 305 5.57 -2.59 -10.66
C LEU A 305 4.73 -3.82 -10.28
N THR A 306 3.46 -3.60 -10.05
CA THR A 306 2.51 -4.66 -9.68
C THR A 306 1.07 -4.24 -9.96
N ARG A 307 0.19 -5.23 -10.02
CA ARG A 307 -1.26 -5.07 -9.92
C ARG A 307 -1.72 -5.58 -8.59
N THR A 308 -2.47 -4.79 -7.88
CA THR A 308 -2.93 -5.11 -6.54
C THR A 308 -4.44 -5.07 -6.42
N LYS A 309 -4.98 -5.88 -5.53
CA LYS A 309 -6.40 -5.95 -5.24
C LYS A 309 -6.65 -5.47 -3.82
N ARG A 310 -7.45 -4.41 -3.72
CA ARG A 310 -7.98 -3.89 -2.46
C ARG A 310 -9.46 -4.24 -2.34
N GLY A 311 -10.08 -3.95 -1.22
CA GLY A 311 -11.52 -4.10 -1.07
C GLY A 311 -12.01 -5.53 -0.92
N TRP A 312 -11.24 -6.39 -0.28
CA TRP A 312 -11.70 -7.72 0.13
C TRP A 312 -12.66 -7.61 1.30
N THR A 313 -13.85 -8.18 1.16
CA THR A 313 -14.90 -8.16 2.19
C THR A 313 -15.49 -9.54 2.39
N ARG A 314 -15.87 -9.85 3.64
CA ARG A 314 -16.61 -11.06 3.99
C ARG A 314 -17.92 -10.66 4.68
N ASN A 315 -19.05 -11.14 4.17
CA ASN A 315 -20.35 -10.93 4.77
C ASN A 315 -20.52 -11.87 5.97
N THR A 316 -20.90 -11.29 7.11
CA THR A 316 -21.12 -12.02 8.37
C THR A 316 -22.56 -12.56 8.51
N GLN A 317 -23.42 -12.34 7.50
CA GLN A 317 -24.85 -12.67 7.59
C GLN A 317 -25.24 -14.12 7.20
N ASP A 318 -24.28 -14.96 6.79
CA ASP A 318 -24.55 -16.34 6.32
C ASP A 318 -23.96 -17.44 7.25
N SER A 319 -23.87 -17.19 8.56
CA SER A 319 -23.38 -18.20 9.52
C SER A 319 -24.44 -18.57 10.54
#